data_c246ab85f235c87dcca1191e709fa258
#
_entry.id   c246ab85f235c87dcca1191e709fa258
#
_cell.length_a   1.000
_cell.length_b   1.000
_cell.length_c   1.000
_cell.angle_alpha   90.00
_cell.angle_beta   90.00
_cell.angle_gamma   90.00
#
_symmetry.space_group_name_H-M   'P 1'
#
loop_
_entity.id
_entity.type
_entity.pdbx_description
1 polymer ?
#
loop_
_entity_poly.entity_id
_entity_poly.type
_entity_poly.pdbx_seq_one_letter_code
_entity_poly.pdbx_strand_id
1 'polypeptide(L)'
;MLKWGRAKREPVTVTREVVVQNEMGLHARPAAEFARKANSFRSELWLVQNENRFAATSVIDIMRANLARGAKLTLEAHGTDAEEAVAALEKVLSEYRD
;
A
#
# COMPACT_ATOMS: atom_id res chain seq x y z
N MET A 1 -28.24 18.44 -13.32
CA MET A 1 -27.84 18.18 -12.91
C MET A 1 -27.32 17.35 -12.41
N LEU A 2 -26.90 16.77 -12.32
CA LEU A 2 -26.41 15.88 -11.91
C LEU A 2 -25.10 15.93 -11.63
N LYS A 3 -24.49 16.84 -11.67
CA LYS A 3 -23.24 16.94 -11.43
C LYS A 3 -22.87 16.62 -10.09
N TRP A 4 -23.70 16.68 -9.18
CA TRP A 4 -23.30 16.35 -7.88
C TRP A 4 -23.10 14.88 -7.73
N GLY A 5 -23.54 14.08 -8.63
CA GLY A 5 -23.15 12.68 -8.63
C GLY A 5 -21.67 12.49 -8.80
N ARG A 6 -21.01 13.40 -9.55
CA ARG A 6 -19.58 13.26 -9.71
C ARG A 6 -18.80 13.67 -8.50
N ALA A 7 -19.34 14.54 -7.71
CA ALA A 7 -18.63 15.01 -6.56
C ALA A 7 -18.50 13.95 -5.48
N LYS A 8 -19.31 12.91 -5.56
CA LYS A 8 -19.27 11.87 -4.54
C LYS A 8 -18.73 10.61 -5.12
N ARG A 9 -17.60 10.18 -4.63
CA ARG A 9 -17.00 8.91 -5.05
C ARG A 9 -17.40 7.86 -4.04
N GLU A 10 -17.78 6.72 -4.57
CA GLU A 10 -18.12 5.60 -3.72
C GLU A 10 -16.87 4.91 -3.24
N PRO A 11 -16.85 4.44 -2.00
CA PRO A 11 -15.71 3.63 -1.56
C PRO A 11 -15.66 2.33 -2.35
N VAL A 12 -14.47 1.94 -2.72
CA VAL A 12 -14.24 0.68 -3.43
C VAL A 12 -13.13 -0.07 -2.74
N THR A 13 -13.07 -1.36 -2.99
CA THR A 13 -11.97 -2.19 -2.52
C THR A 13 -11.12 -2.59 -3.71
N VAL A 14 -9.81 -2.34 -3.60
CA VAL A 14 -8.87 -2.65 -4.67
C VAL A 14 -7.77 -3.51 -4.07
N THR A 15 -7.40 -4.56 -4.79
CA THR A 15 -6.27 -5.40 -4.37
C THR A 15 -5.29 -5.49 -5.53
N ARG A 16 -4.00 -5.62 -5.20
CA ARG A 16 -2.96 -5.73 -6.20
C ARG A 16 -1.83 -6.57 -5.66
N GLU A 17 -1.44 -7.58 -6.39
CA GLU A 17 -0.29 -8.39 -5.99
C GLU A 17 0.99 -7.71 -6.41
N VAL A 18 1.95 -7.67 -5.51
CA VAL A 18 3.24 -7.06 -5.78
C VAL A 18 4.33 -7.95 -5.20
N VAL A 19 5.56 -7.71 -5.67
CA VAL A 19 6.73 -8.45 -5.22
C VAL A 19 7.76 -7.44 -4.75
N VAL A 20 8.36 -7.70 -3.59
CA VAL A 20 9.43 -6.86 -3.09
C VAL A 20 10.67 -7.11 -3.93
N GLN A 21 11.20 -6.07 -4.57
CA GLN A 21 12.29 -6.24 -5.52
C GLN A 21 13.63 -5.75 -5.02
N ASN A 22 13.63 -4.85 -4.06
CA ASN A 22 14.89 -4.30 -3.59
C ASN A 22 15.64 -5.32 -2.73
N GLU A 23 16.95 -5.25 -2.80
CA GLU A 23 17.79 -6.29 -2.24
C GLU A 23 17.61 -6.49 -0.75
N MET A 24 17.48 -5.41 -0.03
CA MET A 24 17.38 -5.49 1.42
C MET A 24 15.95 -5.58 1.93
N GLY A 25 14.98 -5.67 1.01
CA GLY A 25 13.60 -5.76 1.42
C GLY A 25 13.08 -4.46 2.02
N LEU A 26 11.95 -4.54 2.69
CA LEU A 26 11.34 -3.35 3.30
C LEU A 26 11.88 -3.16 4.71
N HIS A 27 13.15 -2.73 4.80
CA HIS A 27 13.74 -2.40 6.08
C HIS A 27 13.29 -0.98 6.48
N ALA A 28 13.90 -0.41 7.51
CA ALA A 28 13.37 0.78 8.17
C ALA A 28 13.12 1.97 7.24
N ARG A 29 14.09 2.28 6.36
CA ARG A 29 13.95 3.45 5.51
C ARG A 29 12.85 3.30 4.46
N PRO A 30 12.83 2.23 3.65
CA PRO A 30 11.72 2.05 2.72
C PRO A 30 10.38 1.88 3.44
N ALA A 31 10.37 1.24 4.60
CA ALA A 31 9.13 1.10 5.35
C ALA A 31 8.59 2.47 5.76
N ALA A 32 9.47 3.37 6.19
CA ALA A 32 9.05 4.71 6.59
C ALA A 32 8.50 5.50 5.41
N GLU A 33 9.14 5.39 4.24
CA GLU A 33 8.65 6.10 3.07
C GLU A 33 7.34 5.52 2.57
N PHE A 34 7.21 4.21 2.63
CA PHE A 34 5.98 3.56 2.23
C PHE A 34 4.84 3.99 3.13
N ALA A 35 5.07 3.99 4.45
CA ALA A 35 4.04 4.41 5.40
C ALA A 35 3.66 5.87 5.21
N ARG A 36 4.64 6.73 4.93
CA ARG A 36 4.35 8.14 4.70
C ARG A 36 3.45 8.31 3.48
N LYS A 37 3.75 7.59 2.40
CA LYS A 37 2.92 7.67 1.21
C LYS A 37 1.52 7.15 1.51
N ALA A 38 1.42 6.02 2.23
CA ALA A 38 0.13 5.44 2.57
C ALA A 38 -0.71 6.42 3.39
N ASN A 39 -0.06 7.15 4.29
CA ASN A 39 -0.79 8.09 5.14
C ASN A 39 -1.32 9.31 4.39
N SER A 40 -0.92 9.50 3.14
CA SER A 40 -1.41 10.62 2.36
C SER A 40 -2.76 10.35 1.70
N PHE A 41 -3.28 9.14 1.84
CA PHE A 41 -4.57 8.78 1.25
C PHE A 41 -5.63 8.62 2.32
N ARG A 42 -6.88 8.67 1.89
CA ARG A 42 -7.99 8.50 2.81
C ARG A 42 -8.37 7.05 3.03
N SER A 43 -8.02 6.19 2.07
CA SER A 43 -8.39 4.79 2.14
C SER A 43 -7.68 4.07 3.28
N GLU A 44 -8.30 3.01 3.76
CA GLU A 44 -7.63 2.05 4.61
C GLU A 44 -6.71 1.22 3.75
N LEU A 45 -5.47 1.07 4.17
CA LEU A 45 -4.44 0.43 3.35
C LEU A 45 -3.76 -0.66 4.14
N TRP A 46 -3.67 -1.83 3.54
CA TRP A 46 -3.15 -3.02 4.20
C TRP A 46 -2.14 -3.72 3.32
N LEU A 47 -1.17 -4.32 3.97
CA LEU A 47 -0.30 -5.31 3.35
C LEU A 47 -0.81 -6.67 3.80
N VAL A 48 -1.13 -7.53 2.84
CA VAL A 48 -1.65 -8.85 3.17
C VAL A 48 -0.65 -9.88 2.69
N GLN A 49 -0.20 -10.71 3.61
CA GLN A 49 0.74 -11.77 3.27
C GLN A 49 0.25 -13.03 3.94
N ASN A 50 -0.03 -14.04 3.12
CA ASN A 50 -0.69 -15.25 3.58
C ASN A 50 -2.03 -14.85 4.18
N GLU A 51 -2.25 -15.09 5.45
CA GLU A 51 -3.50 -14.70 6.08
C GLU A 51 -3.31 -13.55 7.05
N ASN A 52 -2.16 -12.91 7.02
CA ASN A 52 -1.86 -11.84 7.95
C ASN A 52 -2.04 -10.48 7.28
N ARG A 53 -2.62 -9.55 8.01
CA ARG A 53 -2.81 -8.19 7.53
C ARG A 53 -1.99 -7.24 8.38
N PHE A 54 -1.27 -6.36 7.72
CA PHE A 54 -0.43 -5.37 8.38
C PHE A 54 -0.83 -4.00 7.88
N ALA A 55 -0.92 -3.04 8.79
CA ALA A 55 -1.32 -1.69 8.40
C ALA A 55 -0.22 -1.05 7.56
N ALA A 56 -0.56 -0.64 6.34
CA ALA A 56 0.41 -0.02 5.45
C ALA A 56 0.83 1.37 5.95
N THR A 57 0.07 1.95 6.86
CA THR A 57 0.34 3.27 7.40
C THR A 57 1.25 3.23 8.62
N SER A 58 1.64 2.05 9.08
CA SER A 58 2.43 1.89 10.30
C SER A 58 3.79 1.31 9.97
N VAL A 59 4.85 2.05 10.25
CA VAL A 59 6.21 1.56 10.02
C VAL A 59 6.46 0.28 10.79
N ILE A 60 6.02 0.24 12.04
CA ILE A 60 6.21 -0.94 12.88
C ILE A 60 5.52 -2.16 12.26
N ASP A 61 4.28 -1.98 11.79
CA ASP A 61 3.55 -3.09 11.20
C ASP A 61 4.21 -3.56 9.92
N ILE A 62 4.68 -2.64 9.08
CA ILE A 62 5.36 -3.02 7.85
C ILE A 62 6.60 -3.83 8.17
N MET A 63 7.35 -3.43 9.18
CA MET A 63 8.54 -4.15 9.54
C MET A 63 8.23 -5.51 10.16
N ARG A 64 7.10 -5.62 10.85
CA ARG A 64 6.67 -6.91 11.39
C ARG A 64 6.33 -7.91 10.29
N ALA A 65 5.96 -7.42 9.13
CA ALA A 65 5.66 -8.29 8.00
C ALA A 65 6.91 -8.97 7.45
N ASN A 66 8.09 -8.45 7.78
CA ASN A 66 9.36 -9.09 7.42
C ASN A 66 9.46 -9.36 5.93
N LEU A 67 9.27 -8.31 5.13
CA LEU A 67 9.18 -8.45 3.69
C LEU A 67 10.56 -8.38 3.06
N ALA A 68 11.15 -9.55 2.84
CA ALA A 68 12.45 -9.66 2.22
C ALA A 68 12.33 -9.62 0.71
N ARG A 69 13.46 -9.51 0.05
CA ARG A 69 13.48 -9.54 -1.41
C ARG A 69 12.80 -10.82 -1.91
N GLY A 70 11.95 -10.64 -2.90
CA GLY A 70 11.21 -11.75 -3.48
C GLY A 70 9.91 -12.06 -2.78
N ALA A 71 9.64 -11.42 -1.64
CA ALA A 71 8.39 -11.68 -0.94
C ALA A 71 7.22 -11.22 -1.78
N LYS A 72 6.19 -12.04 -1.83
CA LYS A 72 4.95 -11.69 -2.52
C LYS A 72 3.93 -11.27 -1.49
N LEU A 73 3.23 -10.20 -1.82
CA LEU A 73 2.19 -9.71 -0.92
C LEU A 73 1.09 -9.07 -1.75
N THR A 74 -0.03 -8.84 -1.11
CA THR A 74 -1.14 -8.16 -1.75
C THR A 74 -1.33 -6.81 -1.06
N LEU A 75 -1.36 -5.75 -1.86
CA LEU A 75 -1.78 -4.45 -1.38
C LEU A 75 -3.30 -4.44 -1.41
N GLU A 76 -3.91 -4.06 -0.31
CA GLU A 76 -5.37 -4.00 -0.23
C GLU A 76 -5.76 -2.61 0.23
N ALA A 77 -6.68 -1.98 -0.50
CA ALA A 77 -7.15 -0.65 -0.18
C ALA A 77 -8.66 -0.61 -0.19
N HIS A 78 -9.22 0.11 0.76
CA HIS A 78 -10.67 0.30 0.82
C HIS A 78 -10.95 1.76 1.10
N GLY A 79 -11.63 2.43 0.18
CA GLY A 79 -11.98 3.82 0.36
C GLY A 79 -12.23 4.50 -0.97
N THR A 80 -12.47 5.81 -0.92
CA THR A 80 -12.82 6.56 -2.11
C THR A 80 -11.64 6.77 -3.04
N ASP A 81 -10.41 6.76 -2.52
CA ASP A 81 -9.21 6.92 -3.33
C ASP A 81 -8.38 5.64 -3.38
N ALA A 82 -9.05 4.48 -3.27
CA ALA A 82 -8.35 3.20 -3.17
C ALA A 82 -7.51 2.92 -4.40
N GLU A 83 -8.00 3.23 -5.60
CA GLU A 83 -7.23 2.93 -6.80
C GLU A 83 -5.98 3.78 -6.89
N GLU A 84 -6.11 5.06 -6.59
CA GLU A 84 -4.96 5.95 -6.59
C GLU A 84 -3.95 5.53 -5.55
N ALA A 85 -4.45 5.09 -4.38
CA ALA A 85 -3.56 4.69 -3.30
C ALA A 85 -2.75 3.45 -3.67
N VAL A 86 -3.41 2.44 -4.22
CA VAL A 86 -2.71 1.22 -4.60
C VAL A 86 -1.68 1.51 -5.69
N ALA A 87 -2.05 2.32 -6.68
CA ALA A 87 -1.12 2.67 -7.75
C ALA A 87 0.10 3.41 -7.20
N ALA A 88 -0.11 4.32 -6.26
CA ALA A 88 0.98 5.09 -5.69
C ALA A 88 1.90 4.19 -4.86
N LEU A 89 1.34 3.27 -4.09
CA LEU A 89 2.15 2.38 -3.27
C LEU A 89 2.91 1.39 -4.13
N GLU A 90 2.29 0.90 -5.19
CA GLU A 90 2.99 0.02 -6.11
C GLU A 90 4.17 0.75 -6.75
N LYS A 91 3.98 2.01 -7.10
CA LYS A 91 5.06 2.79 -7.68
C LYS A 91 6.21 2.98 -6.71
N VAL A 92 5.90 3.27 -5.45
CA VAL A 92 6.93 3.42 -4.44
C VAL A 92 7.78 2.15 -4.35
N LEU A 93 7.12 0.99 -4.31
CA LEU A 93 7.86 -0.26 -4.23
C LEU A 93 8.72 -0.50 -5.46
N SER A 94 8.21 -0.15 -6.65
CA SER A 94 8.95 -0.41 -7.88
C SER A 94 10.15 0.51 -8.04
N GLU A 95 10.15 1.65 -7.35
CA GLU A 95 11.24 2.62 -7.48
C GLU A 95 12.34 2.45 -6.45
N TYR A 96 12.16 1.55 -5.50
CA TYR A 96 13.18 1.36 -4.48
C TYR A 96 14.37 0.59 -5.02
N ARG A 97 15.55 1.08 -4.70
CA ARG A 97 16.75 0.55 -5.32
C ARG A 97 17.79 0.01 -4.36
N ASP A 98 17.63 0.06 -3.14
CA ASP A 98 18.72 -0.42 -2.29
C ASP A 98 18.81 -1.95 -2.33
#